data_e83636451eabbeec4dba91dc9220869b
#
_entry.id   e83636451eabbeec4dba91dc9220869b
#
_cell.length_a   1.000
_cell.length_b   1.000
_cell.length_c   1.000
_cell.angle_alpha   90.00
_cell.angle_beta   90.00
_cell.angle_gamma   90.00
#
_symmetry.space_group_name_H-M   'P 1'
#
loop_
_entity.id
_entity.type
_entity.pdbx_description
1 polymer ?
#
loop_
_entity_poly.entity_id
_entity_poly.type
_entity_poly.pdbx_seq_one_letter_code
_entity_poly.pdbx_strand_id
1 'polypeptide(L)'
;MMDGNPTTSRLLDIRGLSVRFAMPAGHIDAVQDVSLHIDPGERVALVGESGSGKSVTAMSILGLLPYPRASHPGGSICFEGEQLLGAGESVLRRVRGDRIGMIFQEPMMSLNPLHTIEKQICETLILHKKLKEHDARQRALQLLQQVRIRDPERQLKSWPHQLSGGQRQRVMIAMALANEPRLLIADEPTTAVDVTTQAQILALLDELCQELDMALLLITHDLGVVRKTADRVYVMQGGMIVESGTTTRIFASPSEKYTRTLIEAEPKARRTVSQKSGKALVEAQQLGVWFAVRRGILRRIVGQVKAVDGVSLALHPGRTVGVVGESGSGKTTLALALLRLAKSHGTITFREKRIDGLRRNALKGLRRQMQIVFQDPYGSLSPRMSVGDIIAEGLAAHGIAKGQQQESQVIEALTEVGLEADARLRYPHEFSGGQRQRIALARALILKPALIVLDEPTSALDRAVQSQMIDLLLRLQQTHGLSYLFISHDLRVVRALADEIIVMRSGRVVEQGEADRVFAAPENDYTRSLIKAAMDFEVWNDAGLSQ
;
A
#
# COMPACT_ATOMS: atom_id res chain seq x y z
N MET A 1 -24.04 48.82 15.10
CA MET A 1 -23.61 48.45 13.74
C MET A 1 -23.11 47.02 13.85
N MET A 2 -23.92 46.07 13.41
CA MET A 2 -23.55 44.65 13.42
C MET A 2 -22.78 44.38 12.14
N ASP A 3 -21.51 44.02 12.28
CA ASP A 3 -20.66 43.58 11.17
C ASP A 3 -21.16 42.20 10.72
N GLY A 4 -21.95 42.22 9.66
CA GLY A 4 -22.36 41.01 8.94
C GLY A 4 -21.21 40.52 8.07
N ASN A 5 -20.37 39.65 8.64
CA ASN A 5 -19.48 38.79 7.85
C ASN A 5 -20.37 37.77 7.10
N PRO A 6 -20.30 37.62 5.78
CA PRO A 6 -21.08 36.61 5.09
C PRO A 6 -20.58 35.24 5.58
N THR A 7 -21.42 34.55 6.35
CA THR A 7 -21.21 33.15 6.72
C THR A 7 -21.18 32.35 5.42
N THR A 8 -20.00 32.09 4.88
CA THR A 8 -19.80 31.06 3.85
C THR A 8 -20.39 29.77 4.43
N SER A 9 -21.50 29.32 3.86
CA SER A 9 -22.18 28.10 4.33
C SER A 9 -21.23 26.94 4.07
N ARG A 10 -20.75 26.30 5.14
CA ARG A 10 -19.88 25.12 5.08
C ARG A 10 -20.54 24.04 4.24
N LEU A 11 -19.78 23.38 3.37
CA LEU A 11 -20.26 22.27 2.59
C LEU A 11 -20.49 21.04 3.48
N LEU A 12 -19.50 20.70 4.33
CA LEU A 12 -19.57 19.66 5.35
C LEU A 12 -19.19 20.24 6.71
N ASP A 13 -19.98 19.97 7.75
CA ASP A 13 -19.69 20.38 9.12
C ASP A 13 -19.93 19.20 10.06
N ILE A 14 -18.84 18.70 10.68
CA ILE A 14 -18.85 17.61 11.67
C ILE A 14 -18.51 18.24 13.00
N ARG A 15 -19.35 17.97 14.04
CA ARG A 15 -19.14 18.49 15.39
C ARG A 15 -19.30 17.39 16.42
N GLY A 16 -18.26 17.21 17.24
CA GLY A 16 -18.27 16.32 18.38
C GLY A 16 -18.55 14.84 18.05
N LEU A 17 -18.20 14.41 16.81
CA LEU A 17 -18.50 13.06 16.33
C LEU A 17 -17.79 12.02 17.20
N SER A 18 -18.57 11.09 17.74
CA SER A 18 -18.06 9.92 18.47
C SER A 18 -18.62 8.64 17.87
N VAL A 19 -17.74 7.64 17.71
CA VAL A 19 -18.11 6.33 17.14
C VAL A 19 -17.61 5.21 18.04
N ARG A 20 -18.50 4.33 18.41
CA ARG A 20 -18.26 3.18 19.28
C ARG A 20 -18.63 1.88 18.60
N PHE A 21 -17.75 0.88 18.71
CA PHE A 21 -18.01 -0.49 18.27
C PHE A 21 -18.22 -1.43 19.44
N ALA A 22 -19.32 -2.20 19.41
CA ALA A 22 -19.56 -3.27 20.35
C ALA A 22 -18.70 -4.50 19.99
N MET A 23 -17.93 -4.98 20.97
CA MET A 23 -17.07 -6.16 20.87
C MET A 23 -17.51 -7.22 21.89
N PRO A 24 -17.17 -8.52 21.69
CA PRO A 24 -17.52 -9.56 22.65
C PRO A 24 -17.00 -9.31 24.08
N ALA A 25 -15.86 -8.62 24.20
CA ALA A 25 -15.20 -8.31 25.47
C ALA A 25 -15.42 -6.86 25.97
N GLY A 26 -16.41 -6.13 25.39
CA GLY A 26 -16.67 -4.73 25.79
C GLY A 26 -16.94 -3.84 24.60
N HIS A 27 -16.36 -2.65 24.56
CA HIS A 27 -16.48 -1.72 23.43
C HIS A 27 -15.15 -1.04 23.11
N ILE A 28 -15.05 -0.55 21.87
CA ILE A 28 -13.92 0.25 21.40
C ILE A 28 -14.46 1.59 20.92
N ASP A 29 -13.96 2.69 21.49
CA ASP A 29 -14.22 4.04 21.01
C ASP A 29 -13.22 4.36 19.87
N ALA A 30 -13.69 4.21 18.63
CA ALA A 30 -12.85 4.39 17.44
C ALA A 30 -12.71 5.86 17.04
N VAL A 31 -13.69 6.70 17.39
CA VAL A 31 -13.69 8.15 17.17
C VAL A 31 -14.25 8.82 18.42
N GLN A 32 -13.59 9.88 18.89
CA GLN A 32 -13.91 10.56 20.13
C GLN A 32 -13.88 12.07 19.90
N ASP A 33 -15.04 12.72 20.01
CA ASP A 33 -15.23 14.19 19.94
C ASP A 33 -14.57 14.86 18.72
N VAL A 34 -14.65 14.22 17.54
CA VAL A 34 -14.04 14.73 16.32
C VAL A 34 -14.90 15.85 15.73
N SER A 35 -14.25 17.01 15.49
CA SER A 35 -14.85 18.17 14.83
C SER A 35 -13.98 18.62 13.65
N LEU A 36 -14.56 18.65 12.45
CA LEU A 36 -13.92 19.16 11.24
C LEU A 36 -14.96 19.78 10.29
N HIS A 37 -14.50 20.65 9.41
CA HIS A 37 -15.36 21.22 8.37
C HIS A 37 -14.64 21.28 7.03
N ILE A 38 -15.44 21.37 5.97
CA ILE A 38 -14.99 21.51 4.58
C ILE A 38 -15.84 22.59 3.93
N ASP A 39 -15.17 23.58 3.34
CA ASP A 39 -15.84 24.63 2.57
C ASP A 39 -16.04 24.21 1.09
N PRO A 40 -16.96 24.82 0.33
CA PRO A 40 -17.12 24.51 -1.09
C PRO A 40 -15.80 24.66 -1.85
N GLY A 41 -15.45 23.66 -2.68
CA GLY A 41 -14.21 23.62 -3.46
C GLY A 41 -12.92 23.42 -2.66
N GLU A 42 -12.99 23.35 -1.32
CA GLU A 42 -11.81 23.17 -0.47
C GLU A 42 -11.27 21.72 -0.51
N ARG A 43 -9.95 21.59 -0.50
CA ARG A 43 -9.24 20.30 -0.39
C ARG A 43 -8.71 20.10 1.01
N VAL A 44 -9.36 19.22 1.75
CA VAL A 44 -9.02 18.93 3.14
C VAL A 44 -8.38 17.55 3.25
N ALA A 45 -7.28 17.44 3.97
CA ALA A 45 -6.67 16.16 4.30
C ALA A 45 -6.96 15.75 5.75
N LEU A 46 -7.27 14.48 5.96
CA LEU A 46 -7.34 13.82 7.27
C LEU A 46 -6.20 12.80 7.34
N VAL A 47 -5.21 13.06 8.20
CA VAL A 47 -3.97 12.27 8.29
C VAL A 47 -3.78 11.65 9.67
N GLY A 48 -2.96 10.59 9.75
CA GLY A 48 -2.63 9.88 10.98
C GLY A 48 -2.25 8.43 10.70
N GLU A 49 -1.80 7.71 11.73
CA GLU A 49 -1.44 6.29 11.64
C GLU A 49 -2.65 5.40 11.32
N SER A 50 -2.37 4.16 10.90
CA SER A 50 -3.42 3.14 10.71
C SER A 50 -4.16 2.90 12.03
N GLY A 51 -5.49 2.81 11.97
CA GLY A 51 -6.32 2.65 13.17
C GLY A 51 -6.60 3.93 13.95
N SER A 52 -6.16 5.12 13.50
CA SER A 52 -6.46 6.39 14.19
C SER A 52 -7.92 6.87 14.07
N GLY A 53 -8.78 6.19 13.27
CA GLY A 53 -10.21 6.49 13.14
C GLY A 53 -10.60 7.23 11.84
N LYS A 54 -9.67 7.52 10.93
CA LYS A 54 -9.89 8.30 9.68
C LYS A 54 -11.00 7.71 8.80
N SER A 55 -10.86 6.46 8.39
CA SER A 55 -11.85 5.77 7.55
C SER A 55 -13.19 5.60 8.27
N VAL A 56 -13.18 5.42 9.60
CA VAL A 56 -14.40 5.36 10.41
C VAL A 56 -15.14 6.70 10.37
N THR A 57 -14.41 7.82 10.49
CA THR A 57 -14.96 9.17 10.36
C THR A 57 -15.58 9.37 8.98
N ALA A 58 -14.88 9.01 7.90
CA ALA A 58 -15.38 9.11 6.52
C ALA A 58 -16.64 8.25 6.28
N MET A 59 -16.63 7.00 6.70
CA MET A 59 -17.79 6.11 6.56
C MET A 59 -18.99 6.57 7.40
N SER A 60 -18.77 7.28 8.52
CA SER A 60 -19.85 7.87 9.31
C SER A 60 -20.62 8.95 8.56
N ILE A 61 -19.93 9.75 7.69
CA ILE A 61 -20.57 10.78 6.86
C ILE A 61 -21.68 10.18 6.00
N LEU A 62 -21.40 9.01 5.44
CA LEU A 62 -22.33 8.31 4.55
C LEU A 62 -23.19 7.25 5.26
N GLY A 63 -23.05 7.08 6.57
CA GLY A 63 -23.77 6.05 7.33
C GLY A 63 -23.45 4.63 6.84
N LEU A 64 -22.19 4.34 6.47
CA LEU A 64 -21.72 3.05 5.92
C LEU A 64 -21.06 2.14 6.94
N LEU A 65 -21.10 2.49 8.23
CA LEU A 65 -20.56 1.64 9.29
C LEU A 65 -21.40 0.36 9.47
N PRO A 66 -20.83 -0.72 10.05
CA PRO A 66 -21.54 -1.99 10.25
C PRO A 66 -22.53 -1.91 11.43
N TYR A 67 -23.70 -1.31 11.21
CA TYR A 67 -24.78 -1.26 12.19
C TYR A 67 -25.42 -2.64 12.37
N PRO A 68 -25.88 -3.02 13.59
CA PRO A 68 -25.90 -2.26 14.85
C PRO A 68 -24.63 -2.37 15.69
N ARG A 69 -23.54 -3.01 15.20
CA ARG A 69 -22.28 -3.10 15.95
C ARG A 69 -21.63 -1.74 16.16
N ALA A 70 -21.73 -0.85 15.18
CA ALA A 70 -21.34 0.55 15.30
C ALA A 70 -22.49 1.37 15.88
N SER A 71 -22.14 2.38 16.69
CA SER A 71 -23.08 3.35 17.24
C SER A 71 -22.40 4.72 17.31
N HIS A 72 -23.22 5.77 17.38
CA HIS A 72 -22.77 7.15 17.53
C HIS A 72 -23.24 7.70 18.88
N PRO A 73 -22.42 7.63 19.95
CA PRO A 73 -22.79 8.15 21.27
C PRO A 73 -23.04 9.66 21.29
N GLY A 74 -22.46 10.41 20.35
CA GLY A 74 -22.60 11.86 20.25
C GLY A 74 -22.17 12.41 18.91
N GLY A 75 -22.46 13.70 18.70
CA GLY A 75 -22.05 14.48 17.55
C GLY A 75 -23.14 14.77 16.54
N SER A 76 -22.75 15.52 15.51
CA SER A 76 -23.59 15.85 14.36
C SER A 76 -22.76 15.86 13.07
N ILE A 77 -23.38 15.55 11.94
CA ILE A 77 -22.80 15.61 10.60
C ILE A 77 -23.81 16.32 9.72
N CYS A 78 -23.48 17.54 9.31
CA CYS A 78 -24.33 18.35 8.43
C CYS A 78 -23.65 18.51 7.07
N PHE A 79 -24.36 18.21 5.99
CA PHE A 79 -23.91 18.41 4.61
C PHE A 79 -24.88 19.35 3.90
N GLU A 80 -24.38 20.49 3.42
CA GLU A 80 -25.19 21.59 2.85
C GLU A 80 -26.40 21.95 3.74
N GLY A 81 -26.21 21.97 5.06
CA GLY A 81 -27.23 22.26 6.05
C GLY A 81 -28.19 21.11 6.38
N GLU A 82 -28.13 19.96 5.69
CA GLU A 82 -28.94 18.78 5.96
C GLU A 82 -28.21 17.84 6.95
N GLN A 83 -28.84 17.48 8.07
CA GLN A 83 -28.29 16.56 9.05
C GLN A 83 -28.27 15.12 8.51
N LEU A 84 -27.09 14.51 8.43
CA LEU A 84 -26.90 13.13 7.94
C LEU A 84 -26.84 12.09 9.06
N LEU A 85 -26.26 12.45 10.21
CA LEU A 85 -26.15 11.52 11.34
C LEU A 85 -27.53 11.21 11.91
N GLY A 86 -27.93 9.93 11.89
CA GLY A 86 -29.27 9.50 12.28
C GLY A 86 -30.37 9.75 11.25
N ALA A 87 -30.02 10.24 10.06
CA ALA A 87 -30.98 10.44 8.98
C ALA A 87 -31.56 9.13 8.45
N GLY A 88 -32.79 9.17 7.97
CA GLY A 88 -33.45 8.03 7.36
C GLY A 88 -32.82 7.65 6.02
N GLU A 89 -32.99 6.39 5.60
CA GLU A 89 -32.39 5.82 4.38
C GLU A 89 -32.73 6.63 3.10
N SER A 90 -33.91 7.24 3.05
CA SER A 90 -34.33 8.10 1.92
C SER A 90 -33.45 9.34 1.77
N VAL A 91 -32.99 9.94 2.87
CA VAL A 91 -32.06 11.08 2.88
C VAL A 91 -30.68 10.60 2.44
N LEU A 92 -30.16 9.53 3.07
CA LEU A 92 -28.84 9.00 2.77
C LEU A 92 -28.71 8.56 1.31
N ARG A 93 -29.77 7.97 0.70
CA ARG A 93 -29.77 7.61 -0.73
C ARG A 93 -29.66 8.79 -1.68
N ARG A 94 -30.20 9.97 -1.33
CA ARG A 94 -30.06 11.18 -2.13
C ARG A 94 -28.64 11.75 -2.08
N VAL A 95 -27.91 11.42 -1.02
CA VAL A 95 -26.54 11.94 -0.81
C VAL A 95 -25.49 10.96 -1.33
N ARG A 96 -25.64 9.67 -1.01
CA ARG A 96 -24.69 8.61 -1.41
C ARG A 96 -24.63 8.46 -2.92
N GLY A 97 -23.46 8.66 -3.50
CA GLY A 97 -23.19 8.45 -4.92
C GLY A 97 -23.77 9.52 -5.87
N ASP A 98 -24.58 10.47 -5.39
CA ASP A 98 -25.06 11.62 -6.16
C ASP A 98 -24.36 12.91 -5.72
N ARG A 99 -24.54 13.35 -4.47
CA ARG A 99 -23.95 14.60 -3.96
C ARG A 99 -22.59 14.38 -3.27
N ILE A 100 -22.37 13.20 -2.71
CA ILE A 100 -21.09 12.77 -2.14
C ILE A 100 -20.64 11.49 -2.85
N GLY A 101 -19.50 11.57 -3.55
CA GLY A 101 -18.80 10.42 -4.10
C GLY A 101 -17.80 9.87 -3.10
N MET A 102 -17.53 8.56 -3.14
CA MET A 102 -16.52 7.94 -2.27
C MET A 102 -15.62 6.98 -3.07
N ILE A 103 -14.32 7.14 -2.89
CA ILE A 103 -13.28 6.21 -3.34
C ILE A 103 -12.81 5.44 -2.11
N PHE A 104 -12.98 4.12 -2.12
CA PHE A 104 -12.60 3.25 -1.01
C PHE A 104 -11.13 2.79 -1.11
N GLN A 105 -10.54 2.43 0.00
CA GLN A 105 -9.14 2.03 0.13
C GLN A 105 -8.76 0.83 -0.77
N GLU A 106 -9.65 -0.16 -0.91
CA GLU A 106 -9.38 -1.38 -1.69
C GLU A 106 -10.27 -1.50 -2.93
N PRO A 107 -9.74 -1.32 -4.16
CA PRO A 107 -10.52 -1.45 -5.40
C PRO A 107 -11.16 -2.82 -5.60
N MET A 108 -10.52 -3.89 -5.09
CA MET A 108 -11.04 -5.25 -5.20
C MET A 108 -12.29 -5.50 -4.36
N MET A 109 -12.43 -4.78 -3.25
CA MET A 109 -13.61 -4.87 -2.37
C MET A 109 -14.76 -3.98 -2.86
N SER A 110 -14.44 -2.93 -3.62
CA SER A 110 -15.40 -1.92 -4.07
C SER A 110 -16.06 -2.28 -5.40
N LEU A 111 -15.37 -3.03 -6.26
CA LEU A 111 -15.90 -3.48 -7.56
C LEU A 111 -16.50 -4.87 -7.44
N ASN A 112 -17.74 -5.03 -7.91
CA ASN A 112 -18.38 -6.34 -7.96
C ASN A 112 -17.70 -7.24 -9.02
N PRO A 113 -17.04 -8.35 -8.63
CA PRO A 113 -16.32 -9.21 -9.56
C PRO A 113 -17.21 -9.94 -10.58
N LEU A 114 -18.52 -9.99 -10.34
CA LEU A 114 -19.51 -10.66 -11.18
C LEU A 114 -20.19 -9.72 -12.20
N HIS A 115 -19.86 -8.42 -12.19
CA HIS A 115 -20.40 -7.43 -13.12
C HIS A 115 -19.30 -6.85 -13.99
N THR A 116 -19.64 -6.53 -15.25
CA THR A 116 -18.75 -5.78 -16.12
C THR A 116 -18.61 -4.33 -15.62
N ILE A 117 -17.56 -3.64 -16.07
CA ILE A 117 -17.33 -2.24 -15.73
C ILE A 117 -18.50 -1.37 -16.21
N GLU A 118 -19.00 -1.62 -17.43
CA GLU A 118 -20.18 -0.94 -18.00
C GLU A 118 -21.37 -1.01 -17.05
N LYS A 119 -21.72 -2.24 -16.59
CA LYS A 119 -22.88 -2.43 -15.72
C LYS A 119 -22.75 -1.63 -14.42
N GLN A 120 -21.57 -1.61 -13.81
CA GLN A 120 -21.35 -0.94 -12.54
C GLN A 120 -21.41 0.60 -12.64
N ILE A 121 -20.84 1.18 -13.71
CA ILE A 121 -20.91 2.63 -13.92
C ILE A 121 -22.33 3.04 -14.32
N CYS A 122 -22.98 2.30 -15.24
CA CYS A 122 -24.32 2.61 -15.71
C CYS A 122 -25.37 2.50 -14.60
N GLU A 123 -25.22 1.54 -13.67
CA GLU A 123 -26.13 1.37 -12.54
C GLU A 123 -26.26 2.65 -11.71
N THR A 124 -25.13 3.31 -11.40
CA THR A 124 -25.10 4.57 -10.65
C THR A 124 -25.82 5.70 -11.42
N LEU A 125 -25.57 5.82 -12.72
CA LEU A 125 -26.19 6.83 -13.59
C LEU A 125 -27.71 6.63 -13.76
N ILE A 126 -28.13 5.38 -13.93
CA ILE A 126 -29.57 5.03 -14.07
C ILE A 126 -30.31 5.29 -12.76
N LEU A 127 -29.70 4.91 -11.63
CA LEU A 127 -30.31 5.05 -10.31
C LEU A 127 -30.53 6.53 -9.94
N HIS A 128 -29.50 7.37 -10.08
CA HIS A 128 -29.53 8.76 -9.61
C HIS A 128 -29.97 9.76 -10.65
N LYS A 129 -29.46 9.67 -11.88
CA LYS A 129 -29.80 10.61 -12.98
C LYS A 129 -30.96 10.13 -13.84
N LYS A 130 -31.48 8.91 -13.57
CA LYS A 130 -32.61 8.31 -14.34
C LYS A 130 -32.35 8.24 -15.85
N LEU A 131 -31.09 8.10 -16.25
CA LEU A 131 -30.72 7.99 -17.66
C LEU A 131 -31.24 6.68 -18.25
N LYS A 132 -31.53 6.68 -19.55
CA LYS A 132 -31.79 5.45 -20.31
C LYS A 132 -30.46 4.67 -20.49
N GLU A 133 -30.52 3.37 -20.68
CA GLU A 133 -29.34 2.50 -20.83
C GLU A 133 -28.34 3.01 -21.89
N HIS A 134 -28.89 3.48 -23.06
CA HIS A 134 -28.04 4.02 -24.11
C HIS A 134 -27.25 5.25 -23.68
N ASP A 135 -27.93 6.21 -23.02
CA ASP A 135 -27.32 7.47 -22.59
C ASP A 135 -26.36 7.24 -21.43
N ALA A 136 -26.72 6.33 -20.50
CA ALA A 136 -25.86 5.90 -19.42
C ALA A 136 -24.56 5.25 -19.94
N ARG A 137 -24.66 4.42 -21.00
CA ARG A 137 -23.48 3.81 -21.64
C ARG A 137 -22.59 4.85 -22.32
N GLN A 138 -23.16 5.84 -23.01
CA GLN A 138 -22.38 6.92 -23.59
C GLN A 138 -21.65 7.73 -22.52
N ARG A 139 -22.34 8.07 -21.42
CA ARG A 139 -21.73 8.77 -20.29
C ARG A 139 -20.64 7.92 -19.62
N ALA A 140 -20.86 6.63 -19.44
CA ALA A 140 -19.84 5.70 -18.90
C ALA A 140 -18.57 5.68 -19.78
N LEU A 141 -18.72 5.73 -21.10
CA LEU A 141 -17.60 5.83 -22.04
C LEU A 141 -16.81 7.14 -21.84
N GLN A 142 -17.53 8.28 -21.74
CA GLN A 142 -16.90 9.58 -21.47
C GLN A 142 -16.15 9.58 -20.14
N LEU A 143 -16.73 9.01 -19.06
CA LEU A 143 -16.10 8.91 -17.76
C LEU A 143 -14.80 8.10 -17.83
N LEU A 144 -14.78 6.95 -18.54
CA LEU A 144 -13.55 6.19 -18.72
C LEU A 144 -12.48 6.94 -19.52
N GLN A 145 -12.88 7.77 -20.50
CA GLN A 145 -11.97 8.66 -21.22
C GLN A 145 -11.41 9.74 -20.29
N GLN A 146 -12.26 10.38 -19.49
CA GLN A 146 -11.92 11.42 -18.54
C GLN A 146 -10.90 10.93 -17.50
N VAL A 147 -11.07 9.70 -17.01
CA VAL A 147 -10.06 9.07 -16.11
C VAL A 147 -8.89 8.43 -16.87
N ARG A 148 -8.74 8.70 -18.16
CA ARG A 148 -7.60 8.29 -19.00
C ARG A 148 -7.41 6.76 -19.07
N ILE A 149 -8.50 6.00 -19.17
CA ILE A 149 -8.45 4.56 -19.45
C ILE A 149 -8.13 4.35 -20.93
N ARG A 150 -7.13 3.53 -21.23
CA ARG A 150 -6.79 3.13 -22.61
C ARG A 150 -7.85 2.15 -23.12
N ASP A 151 -8.26 2.28 -24.40
CA ASP A 151 -9.27 1.44 -25.05
C ASP A 151 -10.59 1.35 -24.26
N PRO A 152 -11.23 2.50 -23.93
CA PRO A 152 -12.34 2.54 -22.99
C PRO A 152 -13.54 1.71 -23.44
N GLU A 153 -13.84 1.61 -24.74
CA GLU A 153 -14.92 0.76 -25.27
C GLU A 153 -14.71 -0.74 -24.98
N ARG A 154 -13.46 -1.20 -25.08
CA ARG A 154 -13.09 -2.57 -24.73
C ARG A 154 -13.18 -2.76 -23.22
N GLN A 155 -12.69 -1.79 -22.45
CA GLN A 155 -12.65 -1.89 -20.99
C GLN A 155 -14.03 -1.84 -20.35
N LEU A 156 -15.01 -1.15 -20.94
CA LEU A 156 -16.41 -1.22 -20.50
C LEU A 156 -16.93 -2.66 -20.43
N LYS A 157 -16.57 -3.49 -21.41
CA LYS A 157 -16.97 -4.91 -21.48
C LYS A 157 -16.14 -5.84 -20.60
N SER A 158 -15.08 -5.32 -19.99
CA SER A 158 -14.16 -6.11 -19.16
C SER A 158 -14.73 -6.33 -17.75
N TRP A 159 -14.25 -7.36 -17.10
CA TRP A 159 -14.52 -7.66 -15.69
C TRP A 159 -13.41 -7.08 -14.81
N PRO A 160 -13.66 -6.74 -13.54
CA PRO A 160 -12.64 -6.15 -12.66
C PRO A 160 -11.33 -6.90 -12.59
N HIS A 161 -11.36 -8.24 -12.58
CA HIS A 161 -10.16 -9.08 -12.51
C HIS A 161 -9.28 -9.04 -13.78
N GLN A 162 -9.80 -8.52 -14.89
CA GLN A 162 -9.07 -8.37 -16.16
C GLN A 162 -8.28 -7.06 -16.24
N LEU A 163 -8.53 -6.13 -15.30
CA LEU A 163 -7.89 -4.83 -15.22
C LEU A 163 -6.66 -4.88 -14.30
N SER A 164 -5.64 -4.04 -14.59
CA SER A 164 -4.54 -3.79 -13.66
C SER A 164 -5.02 -3.03 -12.42
N GLY A 165 -4.19 -2.99 -11.34
CA GLY A 165 -4.50 -2.24 -10.12
C GLY A 165 -4.84 -0.77 -10.40
N GLY A 166 -3.98 -0.08 -11.14
CA GLY A 166 -4.21 1.32 -11.51
C GLY A 166 -5.41 1.54 -12.41
N GLN A 167 -5.74 0.59 -13.31
CA GLN A 167 -6.96 0.66 -14.12
C GLN A 167 -8.21 0.49 -13.25
N ARG A 168 -8.23 -0.43 -12.30
CA ARG A 168 -9.34 -0.58 -11.33
C ARG A 168 -9.53 0.68 -10.51
N GLN A 169 -8.44 1.30 -10.06
CA GLN A 169 -8.49 2.56 -9.33
C GLN A 169 -9.13 3.67 -10.17
N ARG A 170 -8.74 3.82 -11.44
CA ARG A 170 -9.33 4.80 -12.36
C ARG A 170 -10.81 4.52 -12.62
N VAL A 171 -11.23 3.26 -12.72
CA VAL A 171 -12.63 2.87 -12.82
C VAL A 171 -13.41 3.27 -11.56
N MET A 172 -12.85 3.04 -10.38
CA MET A 172 -13.46 3.47 -9.11
C MET A 172 -13.63 4.99 -9.04
N ILE A 173 -12.63 5.75 -9.49
CA ILE A 173 -12.72 7.20 -9.62
C ILE A 173 -13.85 7.58 -10.58
N ALA A 174 -13.94 6.95 -11.78
CA ALA A 174 -15.00 7.18 -12.73
C ALA A 174 -16.40 6.91 -12.14
N MET A 175 -16.55 5.85 -11.34
CA MET A 175 -17.80 5.55 -10.64
C MET A 175 -18.14 6.59 -9.58
N ALA A 176 -17.18 7.03 -8.79
CA ALA A 176 -17.38 8.05 -7.76
C ALA A 176 -17.77 9.41 -8.34
N LEU A 177 -17.30 9.72 -9.57
CA LEU A 177 -17.56 10.96 -10.28
C LEU A 177 -18.78 10.91 -11.23
N ALA A 178 -19.42 9.74 -11.35
CA ALA A 178 -20.46 9.51 -12.37
C ALA A 178 -21.59 10.56 -12.34
N ASN A 179 -21.97 11.00 -11.15
CA ASN A 179 -23.05 11.97 -10.91
C ASN A 179 -22.55 13.41 -10.62
N GLU A 180 -21.26 13.71 -10.81
CA GLU A 180 -20.67 15.02 -10.57
C GLU A 180 -20.95 15.51 -9.13
N PRO A 181 -20.40 14.81 -8.13
CA PRO A 181 -20.68 15.11 -6.71
C PRO A 181 -20.11 16.47 -6.30
N ARG A 182 -20.68 17.06 -5.24
CA ARG A 182 -20.17 18.31 -4.61
C ARG A 182 -18.98 18.04 -3.69
N LEU A 183 -18.90 16.82 -3.12
CA LEU A 183 -17.82 16.37 -2.26
C LEU A 183 -17.33 15.00 -2.71
N LEU A 184 -16.04 14.85 -2.90
CA LEU A 184 -15.38 13.56 -3.08
C LEU A 184 -14.65 13.17 -1.79
N ILE A 185 -14.97 12.04 -1.23
CA ILE A 185 -14.22 11.42 -0.13
C ILE A 185 -13.28 10.38 -0.75
N ALA A 186 -11.99 10.57 -0.61
CA ALA A 186 -10.96 9.67 -1.13
C ALA A 186 -10.21 9.01 0.04
N ASP A 187 -10.58 7.77 0.36
CA ASP A 187 -9.97 7.00 1.45
C ASP A 187 -8.79 6.19 0.90
N GLU A 188 -7.58 6.69 1.15
CA GLU A 188 -6.32 6.13 0.67
C GLU A 188 -6.34 5.78 -0.84
N PRO A 189 -6.64 6.75 -1.73
CA PRO A 189 -6.93 6.47 -3.15
C PRO A 189 -5.73 5.93 -3.94
N THR A 190 -4.56 5.87 -3.34
CA THR A 190 -3.31 5.43 -3.99
C THR A 190 -2.66 4.23 -3.29
N THR A 191 -3.33 3.63 -2.31
CA THR A 191 -2.84 2.40 -1.66
C THR A 191 -2.78 1.24 -2.67
N ALA A 192 -1.71 0.46 -2.62
CA ALA A 192 -1.45 -0.70 -3.49
C ALA A 192 -1.23 -0.40 -4.99
N VAL A 193 -0.89 0.84 -5.36
CA VAL A 193 -0.40 1.19 -6.70
C VAL A 193 1.06 1.64 -6.64
N ASP A 194 1.78 1.48 -7.76
CA ASP A 194 3.16 1.96 -7.85
C ASP A 194 3.25 3.50 -7.87
N VAL A 195 4.43 4.04 -7.55
CA VAL A 195 4.67 5.48 -7.35
C VAL A 195 4.32 6.31 -8.59
N THR A 196 4.58 5.80 -9.80
CA THR A 196 4.23 6.50 -11.05
C THR A 196 2.73 6.56 -11.27
N THR A 197 2.02 5.47 -11.01
CA THR A 197 0.56 5.41 -11.04
C THR A 197 -0.06 6.27 -9.94
N GLN A 198 0.53 6.29 -8.73
CA GLN A 198 0.11 7.18 -7.63
C GLN A 198 0.16 8.65 -8.05
N ALA A 199 1.30 9.11 -8.59
CA ALA A 199 1.45 10.48 -9.06
C ALA A 199 0.40 10.85 -10.14
N GLN A 200 0.14 9.93 -11.08
CA GLN A 200 -0.87 10.13 -12.12
C GLN A 200 -2.30 10.18 -11.59
N ILE A 201 -2.63 9.37 -10.58
CA ILE A 201 -3.96 9.36 -9.94
C ILE A 201 -4.19 10.66 -9.17
N LEU A 202 -3.20 11.12 -8.41
CA LEU A 202 -3.31 12.35 -7.64
C LEU A 202 -3.43 13.58 -8.55
N ALA A 203 -2.63 13.67 -9.61
CA ALA A 203 -2.77 14.73 -10.63
C ALA A 203 -4.14 14.71 -11.30
N LEU A 204 -4.66 13.52 -11.61
CA LEU A 204 -5.99 13.36 -12.17
C LEU A 204 -7.08 13.84 -11.20
N LEU A 205 -6.99 13.48 -9.92
CA LEU A 205 -7.95 13.93 -8.90
C LEU A 205 -7.92 15.44 -8.73
N ASP A 206 -6.73 16.05 -8.72
CA ASP A 206 -6.57 17.50 -8.64
C ASP A 206 -7.23 18.24 -9.83
N GLU A 207 -6.95 17.79 -11.06
CA GLU A 207 -7.57 18.30 -12.28
C GLU A 207 -9.11 18.20 -12.22
N LEU A 208 -9.64 17.03 -11.84
CA LEU A 208 -11.08 16.79 -11.79
C LEU A 208 -11.77 17.61 -10.68
N CYS A 209 -11.13 17.82 -9.53
CA CYS A 209 -11.65 18.70 -8.48
C CYS A 209 -11.74 20.14 -8.96
N GLN A 210 -10.74 20.62 -9.71
CA GLN A 210 -10.74 21.97 -10.29
C GLN A 210 -11.80 22.13 -11.41
N GLU A 211 -11.88 21.17 -12.34
CA GLU A 211 -12.84 21.22 -13.44
C GLU A 211 -14.30 21.19 -12.98
N LEU A 212 -14.59 20.42 -11.91
CA LEU A 212 -15.96 20.22 -11.41
C LEU A 212 -16.34 21.13 -10.23
N ASP A 213 -15.45 22.04 -9.81
CA ASP A 213 -15.62 22.85 -8.58
C ASP A 213 -16.02 21.99 -7.37
N MET A 214 -15.35 20.85 -7.21
CA MET A 214 -15.68 19.80 -6.26
C MET A 214 -14.75 19.86 -5.06
N ALA A 215 -15.31 19.83 -3.85
CA ALA A 215 -14.52 19.71 -2.63
C ALA A 215 -13.94 18.28 -2.47
N LEU A 216 -12.79 18.17 -1.81
CA LEU A 216 -12.10 16.90 -1.58
C LEU A 216 -11.83 16.68 -0.09
N LEU A 217 -12.25 15.54 0.44
CA LEU A 217 -11.74 14.98 1.70
C LEU A 217 -10.77 13.85 1.38
N LEU A 218 -9.48 14.13 1.47
CA LEU A 218 -8.41 13.18 1.22
C LEU A 218 -7.97 12.52 2.54
N ILE A 219 -8.13 11.22 2.65
CA ILE A 219 -7.61 10.42 3.76
C ILE A 219 -6.35 9.74 3.28
N THR A 220 -5.25 9.96 3.98
CA THR A 220 -3.97 9.34 3.65
C THR A 220 -3.02 9.36 4.86
N HIS A 221 -2.06 8.45 4.85
CA HIS A 221 -0.91 8.47 5.76
C HIS A 221 0.34 9.08 5.09
N ASP A 222 0.26 9.46 3.81
CA ASP A 222 1.37 10.05 3.05
C ASP A 222 1.35 11.57 3.11
N LEU A 223 2.19 12.15 4.01
CA LEU A 223 2.29 13.59 4.21
C LEU A 223 2.85 14.33 2.98
N GLY A 224 3.66 13.67 2.15
CA GLY A 224 4.14 14.26 0.91
C GLY A 224 3.02 14.51 -0.09
N VAL A 225 2.03 13.61 -0.14
CA VAL A 225 0.79 13.79 -0.91
C VAL A 225 0.00 14.98 -0.37
N VAL A 226 -0.20 15.04 0.95
CA VAL A 226 -0.96 16.09 1.63
C VAL A 226 -0.40 17.47 1.34
N ARG A 227 0.92 17.63 1.44
CA ARG A 227 1.62 18.91 1.19
C ARG A 227 1.33 19.49 -0.20
N LYS A 228 1.10 18.63 -1.20
CA LYS A 228 0.83 19.05 -2.59
C LYS A 228 -0.65 19.23 -2.92
N THR A 229 -1.51 18.48 -2.25
CA THR A 229 -2.91 18.36 -2.69
C THR A 229 -3.88 19.11 -1.78
N ALA A 230 -3.58 19.25 -0.47
CA ALA A 230 -4.53 19.78 0.50
C ALA A 230 -4.27 21.24 0.85
N ASP A 231 -5.35 22.00 1.06
CA ASP A 231 -5.31 23.37 1.54
C ASP A 231 -5.26 23.41 3.08
N ARG A 232 -5.98 22.48 3.71
CA ARG A 232 -6.07 22.31 5.18
C ARG A 232 -5.83 20.86 5.58
N VAL A 233 -5.26 20.68 6.76
CA VAL A 233 -4.93 19.37 7.34
C VAL A 233 -5.55 19.23 8.72
N TYR A 234 -6.13 18.06 8.98
CA TYR A 234 -6.50 17.57 10.29
C TYR A 234 -5.65 16.36 10.63
N VAL A 235 -4.92 16.41 11.74
CA VAL A 235 -4.06 15.30 12.22
C VAL A 235 -4.82 14.52 13.28
N MET A 236 -4.98 13.22 13.07
CA MET A 236 -5.77 12.34 13.91
C MET A 236 -4.91 11.28 14.60
N GLN A 237 -5.05 11.16 15.93
CA GLN A 237 -4.37 10.15 16.75
C GLN A 237 -5.35 9.57 17.77
N GLY A 238 -5.41 8.25 17.90
CA GLY A 238 -6.21 7.57 18.93
C GLY A 238 -7.70 7.95 18.93
N GLY A 239 -8.28 8.19 17.75
CA GLY A 239 -9.69 8.57 17.61
C GLY A 239 -9.99 10.07 17.77
N MET A 240 -8.99 10.92 18.01
CA MET A 240 -9.15 12.37 18.24
C MET A 240 -8.37 13.19 17.22
N ILE A 241 -8.85 14.40 16.91
CA ILE A 241 -8.06 15.40 16.18
C ILE A 241 -7.12 16.07 17.19
N VAL A 242 -5.81 15.89 16.98
CA VAL A 242 -4.78 16.45 17.87
C VAL A 242 -4.26 17.80 17.36
N GLU A 243 -4.27 18.01 16.05
CA GLU A 243 -3.85 19.29 15.45
C GLU A 243 -4.60 19.55 14.15
N SER A 244 -4.87 20.83 13.84
CA SER A 244 -5.45 21.24 12.57
C SER A 244 -4.95 22.62 12.15
N GLY A 245 -4.91 22.85 10.84
CA GLY A 245 -4.49 24.14 10.29
C GLY A 245 -4.30 24.10 8.78
N THR A 246 -3.89 25.23 8.21
CA THR A 246 -3.48 25.25 6.80
C THR A 246 -2.26 24.36 6.60
N THR A 247 -2.17 23.74 5.43
CA THR A 247 -1.05 22.84 5.09
C THR A 247 0.30 23.50 5.34
N THR A 248 0.47 24.76 4.91
CA THR A 248 1.72 25.50 5.13
C THR A 248 2.08 25.60 6.61
N ARG A 249 1.11 25.90 7.49
CA ARG A 249 1.36 26.04 8.95
C ARG A 249 1.76 24.69 9.57
N ILE A 250 1.01 23.62 9.26
CA ILE A 250 1.25 22.28 9.83
C ILE A 250 2.65 21.78 9.49
N PHE A 251 3.11 22.01 8.25
CA PHE A 251 4.45 21.56 7.83
C PHE A 251 5.59 22.48 8.29
N ALA A 252 5.36 23.80 8.38
CA ALA A 252 6.41 24.74 8.80
C ALA A 252 6.60 24.79 10.32
N SER A 253 5.53 24.68 11.10
CA SER A 253 5.56 24.89 12.56
C SER A 253 4.52 24.01 13.24
N PRO A 254 4.70 22.66 13.25
CA PRO A 254 3.80 21.76 13.95
C PRO A 254 3.88 22.02 15.46
N SER A 255 2.74 22.24 16.11
CA SER A 255 2.64 22.49 17.56
C SER A 255 2.67 21.19 18.35
N GLU A 256 2.04 20.14 17.83
CA GLU A 256 1.93 18.86 18.51
C GLU A 256 3.15 17.95 18.29
N LYS A 257 3.60 17.27 19.36
CA LYS A 257 4.72 16.31 19.28
C LYS A 257 4.46 15.20 18.29
N TYR A 258 3.21 14.70 18.25
CA TYR A 258 2.82 13.64 17.34
C TYR A 258 2.93 14.07 15.87
N THR A 259 2.45 15.27 15.54
CA THR A 259 2.58 15.84 14.19
C THR A 259 4.05 15.96 13.76
N ARG A 260 4.93 16.43 14.67
CA ARG A 260 6.38 16.47 14.42
C ARG A 260 6.95 15.09 14.14
N THR A 261 6.59 14.10 14.96
CA THR A 261 7.04 12.72 14.77
C THR A 261 6.58 12.15 13.42
N LEU A 262 5.33 12.44 13.01
CA LEU A 262 4.81 12.01 11.70
C LEU A 262 5.58 12.64 10.52
N ILE A 263 5.91 13.95 10.63
CA ILE A 263 6.65 14.67 9.60
C ILE A 263 8.12 14.18 9.54
N GLU A 264 8.71 13.85 10.68
CA GLU A 264 10.09 13.36 10.79
C GLU A 264 10.27 11.86 10.52
N ALA A 265 9.18 11.09 10.44
CA ALA A 265 9.18 9.64 10.28
C ALA A 265 9.61 9.15 8.87
N GLU A 266 10.29 9.98 8.08
CA GLU A 266 10.86 9.54 6.81
C GLU A 266 12.07 8.62 7.03
N PRO A 267 12.19 7.52 6.27
CA PRO A 267 13.35 6.65 6.31
C PRO A 267 14.62 7.43 5.98
N LYS A 268 15.52 7.59 6.93
CA LYS A 268 16.79 8.28 6.72
C LYS A 268 17.71 7.45 5.84
N ALA A 269 18.39 8.10 4.89
CA ALA A 269 19.36 7.42 4.03
C ALA A 269 20.47 6.76 4.86
N ARG A 270 20.81 5.53 4.52
CA ARG A 270 21.90 4.77 5.17
C ARG A 270 23.26 5.37 4.78
N ARG A 271 24.12 5.60 5.79
CA ARG A 271 25.48 6.13 5.59
C ARG A 271 26.60 5.05 5.56
N THR A 272 26.33 3.79 5.47
CA THR A 272 27.37 2.76 5.57
C THR A 272 27.61 2.11 4.22
N VAL A 273 28.69 2.50 3.56
CA VAL A 273 29.20 1.79 2.38
C VAL A 273 29.91 0.54 2.89
N SER A 274 29.26 -0.62 2.79
CA SER A 274 29.95 -1.91 2.99
C SER A 274 30.76 -2.20 1.72
N GLN A 275 32.09 -2.36 1.86
CA GLN A 275 32.94 -2.75 0.73
C GLN A 275 32.52 -4.12 0.19
N LYS A 276 32.49 -4.27 -1.13
CA LYS A 276 32.32 -5.59 -1.78
C LYS A 276 33.47 -6.49 -1.36
N SER A 277 33.18 -7.41 -0.45
CA SER A 277 34.18 -8.39 0.01
C SER A 277 33.73 -9.78 -0.40
N GLY A 278 34.56 -10.49 -1.17
CA GLY A 278 34.39 -11.90 -1.46
C GLY A 278 33.48 -12.25 -2.64
N LYS A 279 33.22 -13.56 -2.78
CA LYS A 279 32.41 -14.15 -3.85
C LYS A 279 30.93 -13.91 -3.60
N ALA A 280 30.14 -13.86 -4.68
CA ALA A 280 28.70 -13.70 -4.59
C ALA A 280 28.04 -14.84 -3.79
N LEU A 281 27.09 -14.50 -2.91
CA LEU A 281 26.24 -15.47 -2.20
C LEU A 281 25.24 -16.11 -3.17
N VAL A 282 24.62 -15.28 -3.99
CA VAL A 282 23.70 -15.70 -5.07
C VAL A 282 24.11 -15.00 -6.35
N GLU A 283 24.17 -15.73 -7.43
CA GLU A 283 24.39 -15.19 -8.77
C GLU A 283 23.36 -15.80 -9.72
N ALA A 284 22.74 -14.95 -10.52
CA ALA A 284 21.87 -15.37 -11.62
C ALA A 284 22.40 -14.79 -12.93
N GLN A 285 22.44 -15.63 -13.96
CA GLN A 285 22.89 -15.23 -15.30
C GLN A 285 21.82 -15.57 -16.32
N GLN A 286 21.41 -14.56 -17.11
CA GLN A 286 20.42 -14.68 -18.18
C GLN A 286 19.13 -15.38 -17.73
N LEU A 287 18.64 -15.01 -16.53
CA LEU A 287 17.44 -15.61 -15.93
C LEU A 287 16.20 -15.20 -16.72
N GLY A 288 15.42 -16.21 -17.16
CA GLY A 288 14.16 -16.02 -17.87
C GLY A 288 13.03 -16.83 -17.26
N VAL A 289 11.85 -16.21 -17.15
CA VAL A 289 10.60 -16.87 -16.72
C VAL A 289 9.49 -16.51 -17.68
N TRP A 290 8.97 -17.50 -18.38
CA TRP A 290 7.96 -17.32 -19.41
C TRP A 290 6.71 -18.12 -19.06
N PHE A 291 5.56 -17.47 -19.10
CA PHE A 291 4.25 -18.08 -18.86
C PHE A 291 3.50 -18.24 -20.18
N ALA A 292 3.06 -19.46 -20.47
CA ALA A 292 2.28 -19.76 -21.67
C ALA A 292 0.86 -19.19 -21.52
N VAL A 293 0.44 -18.35 -22.47
CA VAL A 293 -0.94 -17.88 -22.59
C VAL A 293 -1.74 -18.93 -23.36
N ARG A 294 -2.71 -19.54 -22.68
CA ARG A 294 -3.58 -20.57 -23.26
C ARG A 294 -4.96 -19.99 -23.54
N ARG A 295 -5.54 -20.25 -24.71
CA ARG A 295 -6.85 -19.75 -25.13
C ARG A 295 -7.73 -20.87 -25.68
N GLY A 296 -9.05 -20.70 -25.51
CA GLY A 296 -10.07 -21.62 -25.99
C GLY A 296 -10.22 -22.89 -25.13
N ILE A 297 -11.24 -23.69 -25.45
CA ILE A 297 -11.61 -24.95 -24.74
C ILE A 297 -10.45 -25.95 -24.75
N LEU A 298 -9.71 -26.04 -25.85
CA LEU A 298 -8.56 -26.93 -26.03
C LEU A 298 -7.27 -26.38 -25.40
N ARG A 299 -7.30 -25.27 -24.67
CA ARG A 299 -6.14 -24.62 -23.98
C ARG A 299 -4.89 -24.52 -24.88
N ARG A 300 -5.05 -24.18 -26.17
CA ARG A 300 -3.94 -24.01 -27.10
C ARG A 300 -3.08 -22.80 -26.67
N ILE A 301 -1.75 -22.98 -26.75
CA ILE A 301 -0.80 -21.88 -26.46
C ILE A 301 -0.89 -20.90 -27.63
N VAL A 302 -1.35 -19.66 -27.33
CA VAL A 302 -1.49 -18.57 -28.30
C VAL A 302 -0.42 -17.50 -28.16
N GLY A 303 0.43 -17.61 -27.12
CA GLY A 303 1.51 -16.68 -26.87
C GLY A 303 2.25 -17.00 -25.56
N GLN A 304 3.25 -16.20 -25.26
CA GLN A 304 4.01 -16.30 -24.00
C GLN A 304 4.15 -14.90 -23.40
N VAL A 305 3.95 -14.79 -22.08
CA VAL A 305 4.28 -13.60 -21.29
C VAL A 305 5.66 -13.83 -20.70
N LYS A 306 6.62 -13.02 -21.11
CA LYS A 306 7.98 -13.03 -20.59
C LYS A 306 8.04 -12.16 -19.32
N ALA A 307 7.68 -12.75 -18.19
CA ALA A 307 7.66 -12.04 -16.92
C ALA A 307 9.07 -11.67 -16.43
N VAL A 308 10.08 -12.47 -16.77
CA VAL A 308 11.51 -12.17 -16.61
C VAL A 308 12.19 -12.56 -17.92
N ASP A 309 13.01 -11.69 -18.50
CA ASP A 309 13.63 -11.88 -19.81
C ASP A 309 15.12 -11.47 -19.77
N GLY A 310 15.99 -12.45 -19.53
CA GLY A 310 17.45 -12.29 -19.58
C GLY A 310 18.05 -11.48 -18.41
N VAL A 311 17.48 -11.58 -17.21
CA VAL A 311 17.99 -10.84 -16.03
C VAL A 311 19.24 -11.49 -15.48
N SER A 312 20.27 -10.70 -15.23
CA SER A 312 21.51 -11.10 -14.54
C SER A 312 21.72 -10.24 -13.30
N LEU A 313 22.07 -10.88 -12.17
CA LEU A 313 22.35 -10.18 -10.92
C LEU A 313 23.31 -10.97 -10.04
N ALA A 314 24.00 -10.28 -9.13
CA ALA A 314 24.83 -10.85 -8.09
C ALA A 314 24.46 -10.23 -6.74
N LEU A 315 24.31 -11.06 -5.71
CA LEU A 315 24.10 -10.63 -4.34
C LEU A 315 25.28 -11.11 -3.49
N HIS A 316 25.94 -10.19 -2.81
CA HIS A 316 27.07 -10.49 -1.95
C HIS A 316 26.65 -10.72 -0.49
N PRO A 317 27.44 -11.49 0.30
CA PRO A 317 27.15 -11.69 1.72
C PRO A 317 27.04 -10.39 2.50
N GLY A 318 26.04 -10.28 3.39
CA GLY A 318 25.82 -9.13 4.25
C GLY A 318 25.34 -7.88 3.52
N ARG A 319 24.99 -7.95 2.23
CA ARG A 319 24.52 -6.82 1.43
C ARG A 319 23.04 -6.92 1.08
N THR A 320 22.47 -5.77 0.76
CA THR A 320 21.08 -5.64 0.29
C THR A 320 21.07 -5.22 -1.17
N VAL A 321 20.40 -6.01 -2.02
CA VAL A 321 20.07 -5.62 -3.39
C VAL A 321 18.59 -5.23 -3.44
N GLY A 322 18.31 -3.96 -3.74
CA GLY A 322 16.96 -3.44 -3.96
C GLY A 322 16.49 -3.75 -5.38
N VAL A 323 15.29 -4.27 -5.55
CA VAL A 323 14.64 -4.47 -6.86
C VAL A 323 13.41 -3.59 -6.95
N VAL A 324 13.42 -2.64 -7.89
CA VAL A 324 12.35 -1.65 -8.06
C VAL A 324 11.76 -1.66 -9.47
N GLY A 325 10.61 -1.06 -9.64
CA GLY A 325 9.90 -0.92 -10.91
C GLY A 325 8.39 -0.95 -10.72
N GLU A 326 7.64 -0.65 -11.77
CA GLU A 326 6.18 -0.65 -11.78
C GLU A 326 5.58 -2.01 -11.38
N SER A 327 4.30 -2.01 -10.98
CA SER A 327 3.54 -3.24 -10.74
C SER A 327 3.50 -4.08 -12.03
N GLY A 328 3.76 -5.39 -11.91
CA GLY A 328 3.85 -6.28 -13.07
C GLY A 328 5.16 -6.23 -13.85
N SER A 329 6.20 -5.50 -13.41
CA SER A 329 7.51 -5.48 -14.07
C SER A 329 8.32 -6.78 -13.92
N GLY A 330 7.85 -7.75 -13.11
CA GLY A 330 8.47 -9.07 -12.95
C GLY A 330 9.27 -9.27 -11.66
N LYS A 331 9.28 -8.31 -10.72
CA LYS A 331 10.07 -8.36 -9.47
C LYS A 331 9.82 -9.61 -8.62
N THR A 332 8.58 -9.85 -8.23
CA THR A 332 8.16 -11.06 -7.49
C THR A 332 8.51 -12.33 -8.25
N THR A 333 8.31 -12.34 -9.58
CA THR A 333 8.63 -13.49 -10.43
C THR A 333 10.15 -13.77 -10.43
N LEU A 334 10.98 -12.74 -10.46
CA LEU A 334 12.44 -12.84 -10.33
C LEU A 334 12.81 -13.47 -8.99
N ALA A 335 12.23 -13.01 -7.89
CA ALA A 335 12.45 -13.55 -6.55
C ALA A 335 12.08 -15.04 -6.45
N LEU A 336 10.89 -15.40 -6.94
CA LEU A 336 10.43 -16.78 -6.95
C LEU A 336 11.32 -17.70 -7.82
N ALA A 337 11.86 -17.17 -8.91
CA ALA A 337 12.80 -17.90 -9.77
C ALA A 337 14.13 -18.15 -9.06
N LEU A 338 14.71 -17.14 -8.41
CA LEU A 338 15.95 -17.25 -7.63
C LEU A 338 15.84 -18.30 -6.52
N LEU A 339 14.69 -18.37 -5.84
CA LEU A 339 14.40 -19.36 -4.81
C LEU A 339 13.98 -20.73 -5.35
N ARG A 340 13.98 -20.92 -6.68
CA ARG A 340 13.52 -22.15 -7.34
C ARG A 340 12.08 -22.52 -6.96
N LEU A 341 11.24 -21.52 -6.70
CA LEU A 341 9.80 -21.65 -6.51
C LEU A 341 9.03 -21.52 -7.84
N ALA A 342 9.59 -20.80 -8.81
CA ALA A 342 9.11 -20.75 -10.19
C ALA A 342 10.09 -21.46 -11.14
N LYS A 343 9.56 -22.05 -12.24
CA LYS A 343 10.40 -22.60 -13.31
C LYS A 343 11.06 -21.46 -14.06
N SER A 344 12.36 -21.57 -14.29
CA SER A 344 13.16 -20.56 -14.96
C SER A 344 14.16 -21.17 -15.93
N HIS A 345 14.61 -20.38 -16.89
CA HIS A 345 15.75 -20.62 -17.76
C HIS A 345 16.94 -19.78 -17.26
N GLY A 346 18.15 -20.10 -17.69
CA GLY A 346 19.37 -19.46 -17.24
C GLY A 346 20.05 -20.19 -16.10
N THR A 347 21.11 -19.62 -15.55
CA THR A 347 21.92 -20.23 -14.51
C THR A 347 21.69 -19.53 -13.18
N ILE A 348 21.54 -20.30 -12.11
CA ILE A 348 21.46 -19.80 -10.73
C ILE A 348 22.51 -20.53 -9.91
N THR A 349 23.38 -19.78 -9.24
CA THR A 349 24.34 -20.32 -8.28
C THR A 349 24.06 -19.77 -6.87
N PHE A 350 24.23 -20.62 -5.86
CA PHE A 350 24.17 -20.25 -4.45
C PHE A 350 25.43 -20.80 -3.76
N ARG A 351 26.23 -19.90 -3.16
CA ARG A 351 27.54 -20.26 -2.59
C ARG A 351 28.37 -21.08 -3.58
N GLU A 352 28.51 -20.58 -4.82
CA GLU A 352 29.26 -21.19 -5.93
C GLU A 352 28.67 -22.53 -6.44
N LYS A 353 27.61 -23.06 -5.82
CA LYS A 353 26.96 -24.29 -6.28
C LYS A 353 25.82 -23.97 -7.22
N ARG A 354 25.81 -24.55 -8.40
CA ARG A 354 24.73 -24.44 -9.38
C ARG A 354 23.46 -25.12 -8.85
N ILE A 355 22.32 -24.40 -8.85
CA ILE A 355 21.06 -24.85 -8.25
C ILE A 355 19.89 -24.93 -9.24
N ASP A 356 19.99 -24.36 -10.46
CA ASP A 356 18.92 -24.31 -11.46
C ASP A 356 18.44 -25.69 -11.93
N GLY A 357 19.33 -26.68 -11.99
CA GLY A 357 19.03 -28.07 -12.37
C GLY A 357 18.61 -29.00 -11.23
N LEU A 358 18.63 -28.56 -9.97
CA LEU A 358 18.40 -29.44 -8.82
C LEU A 358 16.94 -29.89 -8.71
N ARG A 359 16.75 -31.15 -8.33
CA ARG A 359 15.43 -31.73 -8.00
C ARG A 359 14.97 -31.25 -6.62
N ARG A 360 13.64 -31.36 -6.36
CA ARG A 360 12.98 -30.87 -5.12
C ARG A 360 13.67 -31.34 -3.81
N ASN A 361 14.10 -32.62 -3.76
CA ASN A 361 14.76 -33.18 -2.57
C ASN A 361 16.13 -32.57 -2.31
N ALA A 362 16.92 -32.29 -3.36
CA ALA A 362 18.21 -31.64 -3.25
C ALA A 362 18.11 -30.16 -2.83
N LEU A 363 16.96 -29.52 -3.09
CA LEU A 363 16.68 -28.15 -2.69
C LEU A 363 16.30 -28.00 -1.19
N LYS A 364 15.98 -29.10 -0.48
CA LYS A 364 15.50 -29.02 0.90
C LYS A 364 16.51 -28.32 1.84
N GLY A 365 17.79 -28.68 1.75
CA GLY A 365 18.84 -28.04 2.55
C GLY A 365 19.10 -26.59 2.18
N LEU A 366 18.96 -26.25 0.89
CA LEU A 366 19.12 -24.88 0.40
C LEU A 366 17.96 -23.97 0.84
N ARG A 367 16.74 -24.48 0.86
CA ARG A 367 15.55 -23.74 1.32
C ARG A 367 15.66 -23.29 2.78
N ARG A 368 16.38 -24.01 3.63
CA ARG A 368 16.70 -23.55 4.98
C ARG A 368 17.55 -22.28 4.95
N GLN A 369 18.49 -22.17 3.99
CA GLN A 369 19.43 -21.06 3.89
C GLN A 369 18.88 -19.88 3.08
N MET A 370 17.80 -20.06 2.32
CA MET A 370 17.15 -19.05 1.49
C MET A 370 15.67 -18.99 1.87
N GLN A 371 15.27 -17.92 2.51
CA GLN A 371 13.90 -17.71 2.98
C GLN A 371 13.21 -16.60 2.22
N ILE A 372 11.88 -16.54 2.29
CA ILE A 372 11.07 -15.49 1.70
C ILE A 372 10.02 -14.98 2.69
N VAL A 373 9.85 -13.66 2.73
CA VAL A 373 8.73 -12.97 3.36
C VAL A 373 7.89 -12.38 2.24
N PHE A 374 6.64 -12.82 2.12
CA PHE A 374 5.72 -12.41 1.07
C PHE A 374 5.06 -11.07 1.37
N GLN A 375 4.59 -10.42 0.31
CA GLN A 375 3.88 -9.13 0.33
C GLN A 375 2.62 -9.15 1.20
N ASP A 376 1.83 -10.22 1.12
CA ASP A 376 0.60 -10.37 1.89
C ASP A 376 0.83 -11.21 3.16
N PRO A 377 0.93 -10.58 4.35
CA PRO A 377 1.07 -11.31 5.59
C PRO A 377 -0.21 -12.09 5.97
N TYR A 378 -1.40 -11.65 5.53
CA TYR A 378 -2.66 -12.36 5.76
C TYR A 378 -2.70 -13.71 5.03
N GLY A 379 -2.36 -13.71 3.73
CA GLY A 379 -2.33 -14.92 2.92
C GLY A 379 -1.16 -15.84 3.24
N SER A 380 -0.08 -15.32 3.84
CA SER A 380 1.13 -16.09 4.13
C SER A 380 1.14 -16.77 5.51
N LEU A 381 0.30 -16.33 6.46
CA LEU A 381 0.15 -16.89 7.80
C LEU A 381 -1.17 -17.66 7.89
N SER A 382 -1.12 -18.93 8.30
CA SER A 382 -2.34 -19.73 8.47
C SER A 382 -3.22 -19.16 9.59
N PRO A 383 -4.49 -18.75 9.31
CA PRO A 383 -5.35 -18.17 10.34
C PRO A 383 -5.83 -19.20 11.38
N ARG A 384 -5.58 -20.49 11.14
CA ARG A 384 -6.00 -21.60 12.01
C ARG A 384 -4.89 -22.12 12.92
N MET A 385 -3.67 -21.59 12.78
CA MET A 385 -2.52 -21.99 13.58
C MET A 385 -2.16 -20.86 14.55
N SER A 386 -1.66 -21.22 15.73
CA SER A 386 -1.08 -20.25 16.64
C SER A 386 0.19 -19.63 16.03
N VAL A 387 0.57 -18.44 16.46
CA VAL A 387 1.81 -17.78 16.03
C VAL A 387 3.02 -18.66 16.35
N GLY A 388 3.03 -19.33 17.50
CA GLY A 388 4.09 -20.29 17.88
C GLY A 388 4.22 -21.43 16.88
N ASP A 389 3.10 -22.05 16.48
CA ASP A 389 3.10 -23.15 15.51
C ASP A 389 3.58 -22.69 14.13
N ILE A 390 3.14 -21.50 13.69
CA ILE A 390 3.55 -20.91 12.40
C ILE A 390 5.07 -20.69 12.36
N ILE A 391 5.66 -20.14 13.42
CA ILE A 391 7.10 -19.89 13.49
C ILE A 391 7.87 -21.21 13.59
N ALA A 392 7.37 -22.16 14.37
CA ALA A 392 8.00 -23.46 14.59
C ALA A 392 7.93 -24.42 13.39
N GLU A 393 7.01 -24.19 12.42
CA GLU A 393 6.80 -25.06 11.27
C GLU A 393 8.10 -25.39 10.51
N GLY A 394 8.95 -24.37 10.32
CA GLY A 394 10.24 -24.52 9.66
C GLY A 394 11.20 -25.45 10.42
N LEU A 395 11.25 -25.38 11.75
CA LEU A 395 12.06 -26.25 12.59
C LEU A 395 11.62 -27.70 12.46
N ALA A 396 10.31 -27.94 12.52
CA ALA A 396 9.73 -29.28 12.38
C ALA A 396 10.00 -29.87 10.99
N ALA A 397 9.78 -29.09 9.91
CA ALA A 397 10.00 -29.52 8.52
C ALA A 397 11.46 -29.91 8.22
N HIS A 398 12.41 -29.27 8.90
CA HIS A 398 13.84 -29.55 8.76
C HIS A 398 14.40 -30.48 9.85
N GLY A 399 13.60 -30.87 10.85
CA GLY A 399 14.01 -31.74 11.94
C GLY A 399 15.09 -31.13 12.87
N ILE A 400 15.02 -29.80 13.08
CA ILE A 400 16.07 -29.04 13.80
C ILE A 400 15.87 -29.09 15.31
N ALA A 401 14.63 -28.88 15.78
CA ALA A 401 14.29 -28.86 17.20
C ALA A 401 12.87 -29.39 17.43
N LYS A 402 12.60 -29.89 18.64
CA LYS A 402 11.31 -30.38 19.11
C LYS A 402 11.10 -30.05 20.58
N GLY A 403 9.83 -30.01 21.03
CA GLY A 403 9.48 -29.80 22.43
C GLY A 403 10.03 -28.48 22.99
N GLN A 404 10.59 -28.52 24.19
CA GLN A 404 11.05 -27.32 24.92
C GLN A 404 12.13 -26.52 24.14
N GLN A 405 13.03 -27.21 23.43
CA GLN A 405 14.04 -26.53 22.60
C GLN A 405 13.39 -25.73 21.46
N GLN A 406 12.37 -26.28 20.83
CA GLN A 406 11.59 -25.59 19.79
C GLN A 406 10.89 -24.37 20.36
N GLU A 407 10.27 -24.48 21.53
CA GLU A 407 9.58 -23.37 22.20
C GLU A 407 10.54 -22.24 22.55
N SER A 408 11.71 -22.55 23.11
CA SER A 408 12.73 -21.55 23.42
C SER A 408 13.19 -20.80 22.18
N GLN A 409 13.40 -21.48 21.03
CA GLN A 409 13.78 -20.83 19.77
C GLN A 409 12.64 -19.95 19.20
N VAL A 410 11.38 -20.33 19.40
CA VAL A 410 10.24 -19.49 19.00
C VAL A 410 10.19 -18.21 19.82
N ILE A 411 10.39 -18.30 21.13
CA ILE A 411 10.43 -17.13 22.02
C ILE A 411 11.60 -16.21 21.63
N GLU A 412 12.79 -16.76 21.37
CA GLU A 412 13.94 -16.00 20.91
C GLU A 412 13.63 -15.25 19.61
N ALA A 413 13.06 -15.94 18.60
CA ALA A 413 12.71 -15.34 17.31
C ALA A 413 11.64 -14.23 17.44
N LEU A 414 10.66 -14.38 18.33
CA LEU A 414 9.66 -13.34 18.62
C LEU A 414 10.31 -12.13 19.28
N THR A 415 11.18 -12.33 20.25
CA THR A 415 11.91 -11.26 20.95
C THR A 415 12.81 -10.48 19.99
N GLU A 416 13.51 -11.17 19.08
CA GLU A 416 14.37 -10.54 18.07
C GLU A 416 13.60 -9.59 17.13
N VAL A 417 12.35 -9.92 16.80
CA VAL A 417 11.51 -9.04 15.97
C VAL A 417 10.71 -8.02 16.80
N GLY A 418 10.95 -7.95 18.14
CA GLY A 418 10.31 -6.99 19.03
C GLY A 418 8.85 -7.33 19.34
N LEU A 419 8.53 -8.63 19.46
CA LEU A 419 7.26 -9.14 19.95
C LEU A 419 7.45 -9.83 21.30
N GLU A 420 6.41 -9.80 22.14
CA GLU A 420 6.42 -10.46 23.45
C GLU A 420 6.33 -11.98 23.31
N ALA A 421 6.91 -12.70 24.27
CA ALA A 421 6.92 -14.17 24.30
C ALA A 421 5.49 -14.77 24.23
N ASP A 422 4.52 -14.13 24.87
CA ASP A 422 3.14 -14.61 24.92
C ASP A 422 2.39 -14.48 23.58
N ALA A 423 2.94 -13.73 22.63
CA ALA A 423 2.44 -13.68 21.27
C ALA A 423 2.34 -15.06 20.62
N ARG A 424 3.19 -16.04 21.05
CA ARG A 424 3.17 -17.41 20.53
C ARG A 424 1.84 -18.14 20.72
N LEU A 425 1.06 -17.77 21.75
CA LEU A 425 -0.20 -18.40 22.11
C LEU A 425 -1.40 -17.85 21.35
N ARG A 426 -1.23 -16.71 20.69
CA ARG A 426 -2.28 -15.97 19.98
C ARG A 426 -2.32 -16.35 18.50
N TYR A 427 -3.41 -15.95 17.84
CA TYR A 427 -3.63 -16.21 16.41
C TYR A 427 -3.32 -14.98 15.55
N PRO A 428 -2.94 -15.16 14.26
CA PRO A 428 -2.57 -14.03 13.40
C PRO A 428 -3.61 -12.92 13.31
N HIS A 429 -4.91 -13.24 13.37
CA HIS A 429 -5.98 -12.24 13.26
C HIS A 429 -6.07 -11.28 14.47
N GLU A 430 -5.40 -11.58 15.58
CA GLU A 430 -5.34 -10.74 16.78
C GLU A 430 -4.23 -9.67 16.72
N PHE A 431 -3.44 -9.63 15.63
CA PHE A 431 -2.30 -8.73 15.46
C PHE A 431 -2.54 -7.69 14.38
N SER A 432 -1.92 -6.51 14.53
CA SER A 432 -1.89 -5.49 13.48
C SER A 432 -1.09 -5.95 12.25
N GLY A 433 -1.24 -5.25 11.12
CA GLY A 433 -0.48 -5.53 9.89
C GLY A 433 1.03 -5.57 10.11
N GLY A 434 1.58 -4.56 10.81
CA GLY A 434 3.00 -4.50 11.14
C GLY A 434 3.48 -5.63 12.06
N GLN A 435 2.65 -6.01 13.05
CA GLN A 435 2.97 -7.15 13.91
C GLN A 435 2.95 -8.48 13.14
N ARG A 436 1.99 -8.67 12.23
CA ARG A 436 1.96 -9.87 11.34
C ARG A 436 3.19 -9.94 10.45
N GLN A 437 3.67 -8.81 9.95
CA GLN A 437 4.89 -8.75 9.16
C GLN A 437 6.12 -9.16 9.99
N ARG A 438 6.18 -8.73 11.27
CA ARG A 438 7.22 -9.18 12.22
C ARG A 438 7.12 -10.69 12.49
N ILE A 439 5.92 -11.26 12.60
CA ILE A 439 5.71 -12.71 12.74
C ILE A 439 6.22 -13.46 11.48
N ALA A 440 5.91 -12.97 10.29
CA ALA A 440 6.42 -13.55 9.05
C ALA A 440 7.95 -13.48 8.96
N LEU A 441 8.55 -12.40 9.44
CA LEU A 441 10.01 -12.25 9.55
C LEU A 441 10.61 -13.23 10.58
N ALA A 442 10.00 -13.39 11.78
CA ALA A 442 10.41 -14.36 12.78
C ALA A 442 10.39 -15.80 12.24
N ARG A 443 9.34 -16.16 11.48
CA ARG A 443 9.24 -17.46 10.79
C ARG A 443 10.40 -17.71 9.82
N ALA A 444 10.88 -16.67 9.13
CA ALA A 444 12.03 -16.78 8.23
C ALA A 444 13.35 -16.88 9.03
N LEU A 445 13.51 -16.06 10.06
CA LEU A 445 14.73 -15.94 10.87
C LEU A 445 15.06 -17.19 11.69
N ILE A 446 14.06 -17.90 12.22
CA ILE A 446 14.24 -19.06 13.08
C ILE A 446 15.10 -20.16 12.45
N LEU A 447 15.15 -20.20 11.11
CA LEU A 447 15.97 -21.15 10.34
C LEU A 447 17.43 -20.69 10.17
N LYS A 448 17.77 -19.49 10.66
CA LYS A 448 19.11 -18.86 10.53
C LYS A 448 19.58 -18.86 9.07
N PRO A 449 18.83 -18.23 8.14
CA PRO A 449 19.15 -18.22 6.73
C PRO A 449 20.35 -17.32 6.42
N ALA A 450 21.01 -17.52 5.27
CA ALA A 450 22.01 -16.60 4.75
C ALA A 450 21.37 -15.52 3.84
N LEU A 451 20.23 -15.83 3.23
CA LEU A 451 19.46 -14.95 2.35
C LEU A 451 18.01 -14.89 2.79
N ILE A 452 17.47 -13.69 2.89
CA ILE A 452 16.03 -13.44 2.98
C ILE A 452 15.61 -12.61 1.77
N VAL A 453 14.66 -13.12 1.02
CA VAL A 453 13.94 -12.36 0.00
C VAL A 453 12.75 -11.68 0.70
N LEU A 454 12.68 -10.36 0.58
CA LEU A 454 11.64 -9.52 1.16
C LEU A 454 10.82 -8.95 0.02
N ASP A 455 9.62 -9.52 -0.21
CA ASP A 455 8.74 -9.11 -1.31
C ASP A 455 7.71 -8.11 -0.79
N GLU A 456 7.95 -6.82 -1.03
CA GLU A 456 7.14 -5.68 -0.59
C GLU A 456 6.75 -5.70 0.91
N PRO A 457 7.71 -5.92 1.83
CA PRO A 457 7.40 -6.18 3.24
C PRO A 457 6.82 -4.97 3.99
N THR A 458 6.79 -3.79 3.37
CA THR A 458 6.36 -2.54 4.00
C THR A 458 5.20 -1.85 3.26
N SER A 459 4.66 -2.45 2.19
CA SER A 459 3.69 -1.80 1.29
C SER A 459 2.34 -1.48 1.94
N ALA A 460 1.94 -2.25 2.97
CA ALA A 460 0.68 -2.06 3.69
C ALA A 460 0.86 -1.39 5.06
N LEU A 461 2.04 -0.81 5.34
CA LEU A 461 2.39 -0.21 6.62
C LEU A 461 2.35 1.31 6.53
N ASP A 462 1.89 1.97 7.60
CA ASP A 462 2.05 3.41 7.73
C ASP A 462 3.53 3.80 7.91
N ARG A 463 3.85 5.09 7.71
CA ARG A 463 5.22 5.61 7.67
C ARG A 463 6.01 5.31 8.94
N ALA A 464 5.39 5.42 10.12
CA ALA A 464 6.06 5.20 11.39
C ALA A 464 6.44 3.72 11.56
N VAL A 465 5.50 2.81 11.28
CA VAL A 465 5.74 1.35 11.31
C VAL A 465 6.73 0.93 10.22
N GLN A 466 6.69 1.57 9.04
CA GLN A 466 7.64 1.36 7.94
C GLN A 466 9.08 1.69 8.38
N SER A 467 9.30 2.85 9.01
CA SER A 467 10.61 3.24 9.55
C SER A 467 11.10 2.24 10.59
N GLN A 468 10.26 1.84 11.55
CA GLN A 468 10.59 0.83 12.55
C GLN A 468 10.97 -0.52 11.92
N MET A 469 10.31 -0.92 10.82
CA MET A 469 10.62 -2.16 10.10
C MET A 469 11.99 -2.06 9.42
N ILE A 470 12.34 -0.93 8.83
CA ILE A 470 13.66 -0.69 8.24
C ILE A 470 14.76 -0.79 9.29
N ASP A 471 14.58 -0.13 10.45
CA ASP A 471 15.54 -0.19 11.55
C ASP A 471 15.69 -1.62 12.08
N LEU A 472 14.60 -2.38 12.16
CA LEU A 472 14.63 -3.79 12.51
C LEU A 472 15.43 -4.61 11.51
N LEU A 473 15.19 -4.46 10.20
CA LEU A 473 15.91 -5.18 9.15
C LEU A 473 17.41 -4.86 9.16
N LEU A 474 17.79 -3.58 9.33
CA LEU A 474 19.19 -3.17 9.44
C LEU A 474 19.88 -3.79 10.66
N ARG A 475 19.22 -3.78 11.83
CA ARG A 475 19.73 -4.40 13.04
C ARG A 475 19.93 -5.92 12.87
N LEU A 476 18.92 -6.62 12.32
CA LEU A 476 19.01 -8.06 12.07
C LEU A 476 20.10 -8.41 11.06
N GLN A 477 20.28 -7.58 10.02
CA GLN A 477 21.36 -7.74 9.05
C GLN A 477 22.73 -7.65 9.71
N GLN A 478 22.94 -6.67 10.59
CA GLN A 478 24.19 -6.49 11.34
C GLN A 478 24.46 -7.64 12.33
N THR A 479 23.41 -8.06 13.04
CA THR A 479 23.53 -9.10 14.08
C THR A 479 23.81 -10.48 13.49
N HIS A 480 23.15 -10.83 12.39
CA HIS A 480 23.21 -12.19 11.83
C HIS A 480 23.99 -12.28 10.51
N GLY A 481 24.53 -11.19 9.98
CA GLY A 481 25.22 -11.16 8.69
C GLY A 481 24.29 -11.50 7.51
N LEU A 482 23.01 -11.15 7.61
CA LEU A 482 22.00 -11.47 6.61
C LEU A 482 22.23 -10.72 5.30
N SER A 483 21.90 -11.39 4.19
CA SER A 483 21.83 -10.75 2.88
C SER A 483 20.37 -10.63 2.49
N TYR A 484 19.99 -9.47 1.90
CA TYR A 484 18.62 -9.23 1.49
C TYR A 484 18.50 -9.04 -0.02
N LEU A 485 17.51 -9.68 -0.62
CA LEU A 485 16.92 -9.24 -1.88
C LEU A 485 15.61 -8.52 -1.52
N PHE A 486 15.64 -7.18 -1.58
CA PHE A 486 14.56 -6.33 -1.11
C PHE A 486 13.76 -5.79 -2.30
N ILE A 487 12.52 -6.25 -2.47
CA ILE A 487 11.61 -5.80 -3.51
C ILE A 487 10.69 -4.74 -2.92
N SER A 488 10.61 -3.59 -3.57
CA SER A 488 9.66 -2.53 -3.19
C SER A 488 9.32 -1.66 -4.39
N HIS A 489 8.15 -1.05 -4.34
CA HIS A 489 7.80 0.06 -5.21
C HIS A 489 8.09 1.42 -4.54
N ASP A 490 8.34 1.47 -3.22
CA ASP A 490 8.73 2.69 -2.51
C ASP A 490 10.27 2.87 -2.57
N LEU A 491 10.70 3.79 -3.42
CA LEU A 491 12.11 4.11 -3.62
C LEU A 491 12.79 4.70 -2.39
N ARG A 492 12.05 5.35 -1.49
CA ARG A 492 12.60 5.93 -0.24
C ARG A 492 13.07 4.82 0.69
N VAL A 493 12.27 3.76 0.81
CA VAL A 493 12.63 2.56 1.59
C VAL A 493 13.86 1.87 0.99
N VAL A 494 13.88 1.74 -0.35
CA VAL A 494 15.02 1.13 -1.04
C VAL A 494 16.28 1.96 -0.84
N ARG A 495 16.21 3.30 -0.94
CA ARG A 495 17.33 4.21 -0.68
C ARG A 495 17.87 4.08 0.75
N ALA A 496 16.99 3.85 1.73
CA ALA A 496 17.38 3.68 3.13
C ALA A 496 18.09 2.35 3.41
N LEU A 497 17.78 1.28 2.65
CA LEU A 497 18.18 -0.09 2.97
C LEU A 497 19.17 -0.69 1.97
N ALA A 498 19.07 -0.35 0.67
CA ALA A 498 19.81 -1.04 -0.38
C ALA A 498 21.25 -0.51 -0.57
N ASP A 499 22.19 -1.43 -0.76
CA ASP A 499 23.56 -1.14 -1.20
C ASP A 499 23.64 -1.04 -2.73
N GLU A 500 22.90 -1.90 -3.44
CA GLU A 500 22.78 -1.93 -4.89
C GLU A 500 21.31 -1.93 -5.29
N ILE A 501 20.99 -1.35 -6.44
CA ILE A 501 19.63 -1.28 -6.98
C ILE A 501 19.57 -1.90 -8.37
N ILE A 502 18.47 -2.58 -8.65
CA ILE A 502 18.09 -3.12 -9.95
C ILE A 502 16.73 -2.52 -10.31
N VAL A 503 16.68 -1.78 -11.41
CA VAL A 503 15.44 -1.18 -11.92
C VAL A 503 14.89 -2.09 -13.03
N MET A 504 13.67 -2.58 -12.83
CA MET A 504 13.00 -3.49 -13.77
C MET A 504 11.84 -2.82 -14.50
N ARG A 505 11.76 -3.05 -15.80
CA ARG A 505 10.63 -2.65 -16.65
C ARG A 505 10.29 -3.77 -17.62
N SER A 506 9.01 -4.20 -17.67
CA SER A 506 8.51 -5.21 -18.60
C SER A 506 9.37 -6.49 -18.65
N GLY A 507 9.78 -7.00 -17.49
CA GLY A 507 10.56 -8.24 -17.34
C GLY A 507 12.07 -8.09 -17.55
N ARG A 508 12.60 -6.89 -17.86
CA ARG A 508 14.01 -6.64 -18.12
C ARG A 508 14.60 -5.67 -17.12
N VAL A 509 15.90 -5.78 -16.90
CA VAL A 509 16.66 -4.78 -16.18
C VAL A 509 16.95 -3.62 -17.14
N VAL A 510 16.57 -2.41 -16.74
CA VAL A 510 16.82 -1.19 -17.51
C VAL A 510 18.00 -0.39 -16.96
N GLU A 511 18.26 -0.54 -15.66
CA GLU A 511 19.42 0.06 -15.00
C GLU A 511 19.77 -0.74 -13.74
N GLN A 512 21.07 -0.84 -13.42
CA GLN A 512 21.55 -1.44 -12.17
C GLN A 512 22.89 -0.82 -11.75
N GLY A 513 23.11 -0.75 -10.44
CA GLY A 513 24.37 -0.21 -9.91
C GLY A 513 24.30 0.00 -8.39
N GLU A 514 25.33 0.67 -7.86
CA GLU A 514 25.33 1.13 -6.48
C GLU A 514 24.15 2.10 -6.26
N ALA A 515 23.43 1.92 -5.15
CA ALA A 515 22.20 2.67 -4.90
C ALA A 515 22.45 4.19 -4.94
N ASP A 516 23.47 4.68 -4.22
CA ASP A 516 23.78 6.12 -4.18
C ASP A 516 24.05 6.70 -5.58
N ARG A 517 24.76 5.97 -6.45
CA ARG A 517 25.03 6.38 -7.82
C ARG A 517 23.74 6.48 -8.65
N VAL A 518 22.92 5.43 -8.62
CA VAL A 518 21.69 5.38 -9.42
C VAL A 518 20.68 6.43 -8.96
N PHE A 519 20.59 6.70 -7.65
CA PHE A 519 19.73 7.76 -7.13
C PHE A 519 20.24 9.16 -7.46
N ALA A 520 21.57 9.40 -7.43
CA ALA A 520 22.14 10.72 -7.69
C ALA A 520 22.20 11.06 -9.18
N ALA A 521 22.52 10.07 -10.03
CA ALA A 521 22.74 10.26 -11.47
C ALA A 521 22.16 9.08 -12.28
N PRO A 522 20.82 8.96 -12.38
CA PRO A 522 20.18 7.91 -13.17
C PRO A 522 20.48 8.08 -14.67
N GLU A 523 20.97 7.01 -15.31
CA GLU A 523 21.34 7.01 -16.72
C GLU A 523 20.12 6.78 -17.63
N ASN A 524 19.18 5.93 -17.18
CA ASN A 524 17.99 5.56 -17.95
C ASN A 524 16.84 6.55 -17.71
N ASP A 525 16.14 6.97 -18.77
CA ASP A 525 15.01 7.92 -18.69
C ASP A 525 13.85 7.39 -17.84
N TYR A 526 13.61 6.08 -17.89
CA TYR A 526 12.59 5.46 -17.03
C TYR A 526 13.00 5.52 -15.56
N THR A 527 14.26 5.24 -15.22
CA THR A 527 14.77 5.38 -13.86
C THR A 527 14.66 6.81 -13.38
N ARG A 528 15.03 7.78 -14.23
CA ARG A 528 14.91 9.21 -13.92
C ARG A 528 13.49 9.62 -13.63
N SER A 529 12.52 9.17 -14.43
CA SER A 529 11.10 9.46 -14.21
C SER A 529 10.55 8.77 -12.96
N LEU A 530 11.00 7.54 -12.65
CA LEU A 530 10.60 6.80 -11.47
C LEU A 530 11.12 7.48 -10.18
N ILE A 531 12.40 7.88 -10.16
CA ILE A 531 13.01 8.60 -9.03
C ILE A 531 12.35 9.96 -8.86
N LYS A 532 12.14 10.72 -9.93
CA LYS A 532 11.44 12.00 -9.87
C LYS A 532 10.06 11.86 -9.25
N ALA A 533 9.26 10.90 -9.70
CA ALA A 533 7.92 10.65 -9.16
C ALA A 533 7.96 10.30 -7.65
N ALA A 534 8.98 9.58 -7.19
CA ALA A 534 9.14 9.24 -5.78
C ALA A 534 9.59 10.44 -4.92
N MET A 535 10.55 11.23 -5.43
CA MET A 535 11.10 12.38 -4.73
C MET A 535 10.16 13.60 -4.75
N ASP A 536 9.30 13.70 -5.76
CA ASP A 536 8.28 14.75 -5.84
C ASP A 536 7.33 14.78 -4.62
N PHE A 537 7.26 13.71 -3.84
CA PHE A 537 6.48 13.61 -2.60
C PHE A 537 7.34 13.62 -1.32
N GLU A 538 8.63 14.03 -1.40
CA GLU A 538 9.46 14.24 -0.21
C GLU A 538 9.06 15.52 0.53
N VAL A 539 8.95 15.44 1.85
CA VAL A 539 8.54 16.55 2.73
C VAL A 539 9.67 17.58 2.91
N TRP A 540 10.95 17.19 2.67
CA TRP A 540 12.14 17.92 3.14
C TRP A 540 12.96 18.66 2.07
N ASN A 541 12.54 18.77 0.80
CA ASN A 541 13.43 19.27 -0.26
C ASN A 541 13.61 20.79 -0.42
N ASP A 542 13.15 21.65 0.50
CA ASP A 542 13.31 23.11 0.34
C ASP A 542 14.09 23.85 1.44
N ALA A 543 14.71 23.17 2.41
CA ALA A 543 15.39 23.87 3.51
C ALA A 543 16.91 23.59 3.66
N GLY A 544 17.57 22.92 2.70
CA GLY A 544 18.93 22.42 2.94
C GLY A 544 19.95 22.47 1.81
N LEU A 545 19.72 23.18 0.69
CA LEU A 545 20.75 23.40 -0.35
C LEU A 545 20.90 24.90 -0.68
N SER A 546 21.24 25.68 0.34
CA SER A 546 21.91 26.97 0.15
C SER A 546 22.84 27.19 1.34
N GLN A 547 23.97 26.52 1.33
CA GLN A 547 25.29 26.98 1.82
C GLN A 547 26.37 26.05 1.28
#